data_f0a0aad3b049d6ecb58c626197e3911b
#
_entry.id   f0a0aad3b049d6ecb58c626197e3911b
#
_cell.length_a   1.000
_cell.length_b   1.000
_cell.length_c   1.000
_cell.angle_alpha   90.00
_cell.angle_beta   90.00
_cell.angle_gamma   90.00
#
_symmetry.space_group_name_H-M   'P 1'
#
loop_
_entity.id
_entity.type
_entity.pdbx_description
1 polymer ?
#
loop_
_entity_poly.entity_id
_entity_poly.type
_entity_poly.pdbx_seq_one_letter_code
_entity_poly.pdbx_strand_id
1 'polypeptide(L)'
;MIDFINVSKTYPNGTHALYGITLSIDKGEFVFIVGASGAGKSTFLKLIMHEETPTSGKIVINDTDVTKLRRSKVPYMRRHMGIVFQDFRLIDKMNVFDNVAFAMRAVGKPSAVIKKRVPYVLELVGLKDKMKNRPSELSGGEQQRVS
;
A
#
# COMPACT_ATOMS: atom_id res chain seq x y z
N MET A 1 10.69 -0.64 -10.52
CA MET A 1 12.02 -0.94 -9.95
C MET A 1 12.11 -0.32 -8.57
N ILE A 2 12.62 -1.06 -7.59
CA ILE A 2 12.82 -0.60 -6.21
C ILE A 2 14.22 -1.01 -5.79
N ASP A 3 15.04 -0.05 -5.38
CA ASP A 3 16.41 -0.30 -4.93
C ASP A 3 16.58 0.13 -3.47
N PHE A 4 17.12 -0.76 -2.67
CA PHE A 4 17.63 -0.50 -1.34
C PHE A 4 19.15 -0.53 -1.39
N ILE A 5 19.81 0.53 -0.96
CA ILE A 5 21.26 0.69 -1.01
C ILE A 5 21.76 0.91 0.41
N ASN A 6 22.31 -0.14 1.03
CA ASN A 6 22.85 -0.14 2.40
C ASN A 6 21.87 0.44 3.43
N VAL A 7 20.60 0.04 3.36
CA VAL A 7 19.50 0.60 4.15
C VAL A 7 19.48 -0.02 5.54
N SER A 8 19.52 0.82 6.57
CA SER A 8 19.32 0.42 7.96
C SER A 8 18.15 1.20 8.58
N LYS A 9 17.42 0.56 9.49
CA LYS A 9 16.37 1.20 10.28
C LYS A 9 16.49 0.81 11.74
N THR A 10 16.71 1.81 12.58
CA THR A 10 16.64 1.72 14.03
C THR A 10 15.52 2.62 14.53
N TYR A 11 14.63 2.10 15.34
CA TYR A 11 13.56 2.86 15.97
C TYR A 11 14.04 3.63 17.19
N PRO A 12 13.33 4.70 17.64
CA PRO A 12 13.74 5.49 18.82
C PRO A 12 13.86 4.69 20.11
N ASN A 13 13.16 3.57 20.23
CA ASN A 13 13.26 2.63 21.36
C ASN A 13 14.50 1.71 21.30
N GLY A 14 15.43 1.94 20.38
CA GLY A 14 16.64 1.16 20.21
C GLY A 14 16.48 -0.13 19.38
N THR A 15 15.28 -0.45 18.90
CA THR A 15 15.04 -1.66 18.08
C THR A 15 15.68 -1.52 16.70
N HIS A 16 16.64 -2.39 16.39
CA HIS A 16 17.24 -2.51 15.05
C HIS A 16 16.35 -3.40 14.18
N ALA A 17 15.55 -2.80 13.31
CA ALA A 17 14.59 -3.52 12.47
C ALA A 17 15.19 -3.99 11.15
N LEU A 18 16.12 -3.22 10.56
CA LEU A 18 16.85 -3.58 9.35
C LEU A 18 18.30 -3.14 9.49
N TYR A 19 19.23 -3.92 8.94
CA TYR A 19 20.67 -3.66 9.03
C TYR A 19 21.34 -3.84 7.67
N GLY A 20 21.81 -2.74 7.05
CA GLY A 20 22.61 -2.74 5.84
C GLY A 20 21.98 -3.45 4.62
N ILE A 21 20.67 -3.39 4.48
CA ILE A 21 19.97 -4.10 3.41
C ILE A 21 20.33 -3.48 2.05
N THR A 22 20.85 -4.30 1.15
CA THR A 22 21.09 -3.94 -0.25
C THR A 22 20.40 -4.97 -1.13
N LEU A 23 19.43 -4.53 -1.91
CA LEU A 23 18.70 -5.37 -2.87
C LEU A 23 18.07 -4.49 -3.95
N SER A 24 17.79 -5.10 -5.10
CA SER A 24 17.02 -4.53 -6.18
C SER A 24 15.83 -5.43 -6.52
N ILE A 25 14.69 -4.82 -6.81
CA ILE A 25 13.49 -5.48 -7.32
C ILE A 25 13.18 -4.86 -8.67
N ASP A 26 13.25 -5.66 -9.72
CA ASP A 26 13.05 -5.21 -11.09
C ASP A 26 11.57 -5.03 -11.44
N LYS A 27 11.32 -4.33 -12.52
CA LYS A 27 9.97 -4.13 -13.04
C LYS A 27 9.40 -5.47 -13.55
N GLY A 28 8.21 -5.84 -13.06
CA GLY A 28 7.54 -7.09 -13.41
C GLY A 28 7.96 -8.29 -12.59
N GLU A 29 8.88 -8.10 -11.66
CA GLU A 29 9.31 -9.14 -10.74
C GLU A 29 8.25 -9.41 -9.68
N PHE A 30 8.12 -10.68 -9.26
CA PHE A 30 7.27 -11.13 -8.16
C PHE A 30 8.14 -11.61 -7.01
N VAL A 31 8.09 -10.90 -5.88
CA VAL A 31 9.00 -11.09 -4.75
C VAL A 31 8.25 -11.48 -3.48
N PHE A 32 8.69 -12.54 -2.81
CA PHE A 32 8.25 -12.89 -1.46
C PHE A 32 9.23 -12.38 -0.41
N ILE A 33 8.71 -11.71 0.63
CA ILE A 33 9.48 -11.34 1.81
C ILE A 33 9.15 -12.34 2.91
N VAL A 34 10.09 -13.22 3.22
CA VAL A 34 9.94 -14.29 4.23
C VAL A 34 10.85 -14.03 5.44
N GLY A 35 10.48 -14.56 6.57
CA GLY A 35 11.25 -14.46 7.81
C GLY A 35 10.37 -14.62 9.05
N ALA A 36 10.98 -14.85 10.20
CA ALA A 36 10.31 -14.97 11.49
C ALA A 36 9.51 -13.71 11.87
N SER A 37 8.63 -13.81 12.88
CA SER A 37 8.00 -12.62 13.45
C SER A 37 9.09 -11.69 14.01
N GLY A 38 8.94 -10.39 13.78
CA GLY A 38 9.94 -9.40 14.19
C GLY A 38 11.14 -9.25 13.23
N ALA A 39 11.29 -10.05 12.18
CA ALA A 39 12.41 -9.98 11.23
C ALA A 39 12.45 -8.73 10.33
N GLY A 40 11.67 -7.70 10.62
CA GLY A 40 11.70 -6.44 9.88
C GLY A 40 10.82 -6.37 8.62
N LYS A 41 10.05 -7.43 8.28
CA LYS A 41 9.21 -7.46 7.07
C LYS A 41 8.25 -6.27 6.96
N SER A 42 7.54 -5.97 8.03
CA SER A 42 6.62 -4.81 8.07
C SER A 42 7.37 -3.49 7.98
N THR A 43 8.56 -3.40 8.56
CA THR A 43 9.42 -2.21 8.46
C THR A 43 9.89 -1.99 7.03
N PHE A 44 10.28 -3.06 6.34
CA PHE A 44 10.66 -3.00 4.93
C PHE A 44 9.51 -2.41 4.06
N LEU A 45 8.28 -2.91 4.24
CA LEU A 45 7.11 -2.37 3.54
C LEU A 45 6.82 -0.91 3.92
N LYS A 46 6.92 -0.55 5.22
CA LYS A 46 6.73 0.84 5.68
C LYS A 46 7.73 1.80 5.07
N LEU A 47 8.97 1.37 4.84
CA LEU A 47 9.99 2.16 4.16
C LEU A 47 9.63 2.37 2.68
N ILE A 48 9.16 1.35 1.96
CA ILE A 48 8.67 1.48 0.57
C ILE A 48 7.51 2.46 0.51
N MET A 49 6.55 2.35 1.42
CA MET A 49 5.39 3.23 1.51
C MET A 49 5.73 4.65 2.02
N HIS A 50 6.96 4.88 2.45
CA HIS A 50 7.38 6.11 3.14
C HIS A 50 6.51 6.43 4.39
N GLU A 51 6.03 5.41 5.08
CA GLU A 51 5.44 5.55 6.43
C GLU A 51 6.56 5.72 7.48
N GLU A 52 7.71 5.13 7.19
CA GLU A 52 8.96 5.29 7.93
C GLU A 52 10.05 5.80 7.00
N THR A 53 11.07 6.44 7.57
CA THR A 53 12.30 6.81 6.87
C THR A 53 13.46 5.95 7.37
N PRO A 54 14.43 5.57 6.54
CA PRO A 54 15.60 4.83 6.97
C PRO A 54 16.46 5.68 7.90
N THR A 55 17.18 5.02 8.82
CA THR A 55 18.19 5.67 9.66
C THR A 55 19.47 5.97 8.85
N SER A 56 19.81 5.08 7.94
CA SER A 56 20.92 5.25 6.99
C SER A 56 20.63 4.51 5.68
N GLY A 57 21.43 4.79 4.66
CA GLY A 57 21.27 4.23 3.32
C GLY A 57 20.30 5.01 2.45
N LYS A 58 19.95 4.44 1.30
CA LYS A 58 19.16 5.10 0.27
C LYS A 58 18.11 4.15 -0.30
N ILE A 59 16.91 4.66 -0.57
CA ILE A 59 15.83 3.93 -1.23
C ILE A 59 15.46 4.69 -2.51
N VAL A 60 15.47 3.98 -3.63
CA VAL A 60 15.09 4.53 -4.94
C VAL A 60 13.88 3.75 -5.47
N ILE A 61 12.86 4.45 -5.91
CA ILE A 61 11.65 3.86 -6.51
C ILE A 61 11.42 4.53 -7.86
N ASN A 62 11.42 3.75 -8.94
CA ASN A 62 11.28 4.25 -10.31
C ASN A 62 12.19 5.47 -10.56
N ASP A 63 13.49 5.29 -10.36
CA ASP A 63 14.56 6.29 -10.53
C ASP A 63 14.46 7.52 -9.61
N THR A 64 13.51 7.54 -8.70
CA THR A 64 13.33 8.63 -7.73
C THR A 64 13.86 8.25 -6.36
N ASP A 65 14.81 9.02 -5.84
CA ASP A 65 15.25 8.88 -4.44
C ASP A 65 14.12 9.30 -3.49
N VAL A 66 13.55 8.32 -2.81
CA VAL A 66 12.45 8.56 -1.87
C VAL A 66 12.93 8.73 -0.43
N THR A 67 14.21 8.52 -0.14
CA THR A 67 14.78 8.59 1.21
C THR A 67 14.52 9.95 1.87
N LYS A 68 14.68 11.02 1.09
CA LYS A 68 14.56 12.41 1.55
C LYS A 68 13.34 13.13 0.95
N LEU A 69 12.32 12.36 0.59
CA LEU A 69 11.12 12.92 -0.05
C LEU A 69 10.39 13.86 0.93
N ARG A 70 10.08 15.07 0.48
CA ARG A 70 9.29 16.02 1.28
C ARG A 70 7.89 15.47 1.54
N ARG A 71 7.36 15.66 2.75
CA ARG A 71 6.02 15.16 3.14
C ARG A 71 4.92 15.51 2.13
N SER A 72 4.96 16.71 1.54
CA SER A 72 4.00 17.13 0.52
C SER A 72 4.04 16.31 -0.78
N LYS A 73 5.13 15.60 -1.06
CA LYS A 73 5.30 14.75 -2.25
C LYS A 73 4.93 13.29 -2.01
N VAL A 74 4.90 12.84 -0.76
CA VAL A 74 4.55 11.45 -0.40
C VAL A 74 3.20 11.00 -0.97
N PRO A 75 2.10 11.79 -0.89
CA PRO A 75 0.83 11.39 -1.50
C PRO A 75 0.91 11.14 -3.01
N TYR A 76 1.73 11.90 -3.72
CA TYR A 76 1.93 11.71 -5.17
C TYR A 76 2.70 10.42 -5.47
N MET A 77 3.71 10.09 -4.68
CA MET A 77 4.43 8.82 -4.78
C MET A 77 3.49 7.63 -4.55
N ARG A 78 2.71 7.67 -3.46
CA ARG A 78 1.77 6.59 -3.09
C ARG A 78 0.66 6.35 -4.13
N ARG A 79 0.29 7.35 -4.94
CA ARG A 79 -0.68 7.18 -6.03
C ARG A 79 -0.24 6.20 -7.12
N HIS A 80 1.06 5.88 -7.18
CA HIS A 80 1.62 4.91 -8.12
C HIS A 80 1.78 3.51 -7.50
N MET A 81 1.30 3.31 -6.27
CA MET A 81 1.35 2.03 -5.55
C MET A 81 -0.06 1.50 -5.32
N GLY A 82 -0.27 0.21 -5.55
CA GLY A 82 -1.41 -0.53 -5.02
C GLY A 82 -0.97 -1.26 -3.75
N ILE A 83 -1.68 -1.04 -2.64
CA ILE A 83 -1.33 -1.65 -1.36
C ILE A 83 -2.57 -2.34 -0.82
N VAL A 84 -2.45 -3.64 -0.53
CA VAL A 84 -3.48 -4.41 0.18
C VAL A 84 -3.02 -4.62 1.61
N PHE A 85 -3.79 -4.13 2.57
CA PHE A 85 -3.46 -4.24 3.99
C PHE A 85 -4.07 -5.51 4.59
N GLN A 86 -3.36 -6.09 5.56
CA GLN A 86 -3.84 -7.28 6.28
C GLN A 86 -5.10 -6.99 7.10
N ASP A 87 -5.26 -5.76 7.60
CA ASP A 87 -6.39 -5.25 8.38
C ASP A 87 -7.46 -4.58 7.49
N PHE A 88 -7.43 -4.82 6.19
CA PHE A 88 -8.31 -4.33 5.13
C PHE A 88 -8.43 -2.81 5.01
N ARG A 89 -8.35 -2.08 6.08
CA ARG A 89 -8.48 -0.60 6.21
C ARG A 89 -9.70 -0.02 5.50
N LEU A 90 -10.80 -0.75 5.52
CA LEU A 90 -12.08 -0.27 5.00
C LEU A 90 -12.66 0.80 5.93
N ILE A 91 -13.36 1.76 5.34
CA ILE A 91 -14.05 2.82 6.08
C ILE A 91 -15.44 2.30 6.44
N ASP A 92 -15.66 1.95 7.71
CA ASP A 92 -16.89 1.28 8.20
C ASP A 92 -18.18 2.07 7.92
N LYS A 93 -18.09 3.40 7.91
CA LYS A 93 -19.23 4.29 7.63
C LYS A 93 -19.63 4.35 6.16
N MET A 94 -18.77 3.85 5.26
CA MET A 94 -19.01 3.80 3.82
C MET A 94 -19.47 2.41 3.40
N ASN A 95 -20.31 2.34 2.36
CA ASN A 95 -20.62 1.06 1.71
C ASN A 95 -19.44 0.59 0.82
N VAL A 96 -19.57 -0.61 0.27
CA VAL A 96 -18.55 -1.24 -0.60
C VAL A 96 -18.22 -0.35 -1.80
N PHE A 97 -19.25 0.16 -2.49
CA PHE A 97 -19.04 1.07 -3.63
C PHE A 97 -18.23 2.30 -3.24
N ASP A 98 -18.58 2.94 -2.13
CA ASP A 98 -17.93 4.17 -1.68
C ASP A 98 -16.50 3.94 -1.17
N ASN A 99 -16.20 2.79 -0.57
CA ASN A 99 -14.85 2.40 -0.20
C ASN A 99 -13.94 2.34 -1.44
N VAL A 100 -14.35 1.61 -2.49
CA VAL A 100 -13.59 1.52 -3.76
C VAL A 100 -13.54 2.88 -4.46
N ALA A 101 -14.66 3.62 -4.47
CA ALA A 101 -14.72 4.94 -5.08
C ALA A 101 -13.82 5.97 -4.37
N PHE A 102 -13.59 5.80 -3.07
CA PHE A 102 -12.75 6.69 -2.27
C PHE A 102 -11.32 6.76 -2.82
N ALA A 103 -10.72 5.62 -3.14
CA ALA A 103 -9.38 5.55 -3.74
C ALA A 103 -9.34 6.30 -5.09
N MET A 104 -10.36 6.13 -5.93
CA MET A 104 -10.44 6.82 -7.21
C MET A 104 -10.63 8.34 -7.06
N ARG A 105 -11.44 8.77 -6.06
CA ARG A 105 -11.60 10.21 -5.72
C ARG A 105 -10.27 10.81 -5.24
N ALA A 106 -9.52 10.08 -4.41
CA ALA A 106 -8.23 10.53 -3.88
C ALA A 106 -7.18 10.80 -4.98
N VAL A 107 -7.27 10.09 -6.11
CA VAL A 107 -6.43 10.33 -7.29
C VAL A 107 -7.08 11.25 -8.32
N GLY A 108 -8.18 11.92 -7.99
CA GLY A 108 -8.83 12.94 -8.82
C GLY A 108 -9.63 12.40 -10.01
N LYS A 109 -10.12 11.17 -9.97
CA LYS A 109 -10.94 10.64 -11.09
C LYS A 109 -12.33 11.28 -11.11
N PRO A 110 -12.86 11.65 -12.29
CA PRO A 110 -14.21 12.22 -12.43
C PRO A 110 -15.31 11.21 -12.01
N SER A 111 -16.41 11.73 -11.46
CA SER A 111 -17.54 10.92 -11.00
C SER A 111 -18.13 10.00 -12.09
N ALA A 112 -18.15 10.43 -13.33
CA ALA A 112 -18.63 9.60 -14.46
C ALA A 112 -17.74 8.35 -14.68
N VAL A 113 -16.41 8.50 -14.50
CA VAL A 113 -15.45 7.38 -14.58
C VAL A 113 -15.64 6.44 -13.40
N ILE A 114 -15.80 6.99 -12.18
CA ILE A 114 -16.03 6.21 -10.96
C ILE A 114 -17.28 5.35 -11.06
N LYS A 115 -18.41 5.94 -11.50
CA LYS A 115 -19.69 5.24 -11.69
C LYS A 115 -19.62 4.05 -12.66
N LYS A 116 -18.73 4.10 -13.64
CA LYS A 116 -18.50 2.98 -14.57
C LYS A 116 -17.49 1.97 -14.03
N ARG A 117 -16.38 2.46 -13.47
CA ARG A 117 -15.25 1.60 -13.10
C ARG A 117 -15.49 0.79 -11.84
N VAL A 118 -16.13 1.37 -10.82
CA VAL A 118 -16.36 0.68 -9.55
C VAL A 118 -17.21 -0.56 -9.70
N PRO A 119 -18.41 -0.54 -10.36
CA PRO A 119 -19.19 -1.75 -10.58
C PRO A 119 -18.41 -2.82 -11.36
N TYR A 120 -17.64 -2.41 -12.36
CA TYR A 120 -16.83 -3.33 -13.15
C TYR A 120 -15.77 -4.05 -12.30
N VAL A 121 -14.99 -3.34 -11.48
CA VAL A 121 -13.97 -4.00 -10.65
C VAL A 121 -14.59 -4.86 -9.57
N LEU A 122 -15.74 -4.47 -9.00
CA LEU A 122 -16.47 -5.28 -8.03
C LEU A 122 -17.05 -6.55 -8.67
N GLU A 123 -17.45 -6.51 -9.93
CA GLU A 123 -17.86 -7.68 -10.70
C GLU A 123 -16.70 -8.67 -10.89
N LEU A 124 -15.50 -8.18 -11.21
CA LEU A 124 -14.31 -9.02 -11.37
C LEU A 124 -13.95 -9.81 -10.10
N VAL A 125 -14.26 -9.27 -8.93
CA VAL A 125 -14.00 -9.93 -7.64
C VAL A 125 -15.25 -10.59 -7.03
N GLY A 126 -16.36 -10.67 -7.79
CA GLY A 126 -17.61 -11.34 -7.38
C GLY A 126 -18.38 -10.61 -6.28
N LEU A 127 -18.30 -9.27 -6.23
CA LEU A 127 -18.95 -8.44 -5.19
C LEU A 127 -19.90 -7.38 -5.75
N LYS A 128 -20.30 -7.50 -7.03
CA LYS A 128 -21.20 -6.54 -7.67
C LYS A 128 -22.53 -6.37 -6.92
N ASP A 129 -23.12 -7.49 -6.48
CA ASP A 129 -24.41 -7.49 -5.79
C ASP A 129 -24.31 -6.93 -4.35
N LYS A 130 -23.09 -6.81 -3.81
CA LYS A 130 -22.82 -6.29 -2.47
C LYS A 130 -22.37 -4.83 -2.44
N MET A 131 -22.49 -4.09 -3.55
CA MET A 131 -22.07 -2.69 -3.66
C MET A 131 -22.66 -1.77 -2.60
N LYS A 132 -23.88 -2.06 -2.14
CA LYS A 132 -24.59 -1.24 -1.15
C LYS A 132 -24.34 -1.69 0.30
N ASN A 133 -23.76 -2.87 0.50
CA ASN A 133 -23.46 -3.41 1.81
C ASN A 133 -22.36 -2.60 2.52
N ARG A 134 -22.36 -2.61 3.84
CA ARG A 134 -21.27 -2.06 4.67
C ARG A 134 -20.21 -3.13 4.90
N PRO A 135 -18.97 -2.73 5.25
CA PRO A 135 -17.91 -3.69 5.57
C PRO A 135 -18.31 -4.72 6.64
N SER A 136 -19.08 -4.32 7.66
CA SER A 136 -19.57 -5.20 8.74
C SER A 136 -20.52 -6.32 8.27
N GLU A 137 -21.09 -6.20 7.08
CA GLU A 137 -22.00 -7.18 6.47
C GLU A 137 -21.25 -8.17 5.56
N LEU A 138 -19.92 -8.02 5.44
CA LEU A 138 -19.05 -8.83 4.60
C LEU A 138 -18.23 -9.82 5.44
N SER A 139 -18.01 -11.00 4.90
CA SER A 139 -16.99 -11.92 5.44
C SER A 139 -15.58 -11.33 5.28
N GLY A 140 -14.60 -11.80 6.09
CA GLY A 140 -13.23 -11.32 6.02
C GLY A 140 -12.62 -11.45 4.62
N GLY A 141 -12.87 -12.54 3.90
CA GLY A 141 -12.42 -12.70 2.52
C GLY A 141 -13.07 -11.73 1.54
N GLU A 142 -14.34 -11.34 1.77
CA GLU A 142 -15.00 -10.32 0.97
C GLU A 142 -14.45 -8.92 1.26
N GLN A 143 -14.20 -8.60 2.54
CA GLN A 143 -13.56 -7.35 2.94
C GLN A 143 -12.17 -7.21 2.29
N GLN A 144 -11.40 -8.30 2.25
CA GLN A 144 -10.09 -8.32 1.61
C GLN A 144 -10.18 -8.07 0.10
N ARG A 145 -11.21 -8.58 -0.57
CA ARG A 145 -11.43 -8.30 -2.00
C ARG A 145 -11.90 -6.88 -2.29
N VAL A 146 -12.42 -6.16 -1.29
CA VAL A 146 -12.81 -4.75 -1.41
C VAL A 146 -11.61 -3.83 -1.18
N SER A 147 -10.63 -4.22 -0.33
CA SER A 147 -9.45 -3.42 -0.01
C SER A 147 -8.43 -3.44 -1.15
#